data_2fc0fee67e915d251bcab12600ec6056
#
_entry.id   2fc0fee67e915d251bcab12600ec6056
#
_cell.length_a   1.000
_cell.length_b   1.000
_cell.length_c   1.000
_cell.angle_alpha   90.00
_cell.angle_beta   90.00
_cell.angle_gamma   90.00
#
_symmetry.space_group_name_H-M   'P 1'
#
loop_
_entity.id
_entity.type
_entity.pdbx_description
1 polymer ?
#
loop_
_entity_poly.entity_id
_entity_poly.type
_entity_poly.pdbx_seq_one_letter_code
_entity_poly.pdbx_strand_id
1 'polypeptide(L)'
;VQVQVDYKSASASIVDQEVTQVVEDVIGGAEGIKNIDSKSENGRSTINVEFDTSIDLDNAANDIRERVARVVDNLPTESDPPQILKRAAGFTTTMWLSLSSSSWSDLELGDYAERYLVDQFSSVKNVGRIRVGGLRELSIRVWIDPIKLAANDLTIKEVEFAIRGENVSLPAGTLEADNIDLTLNLDKSYNDIETIKQIPIKKTSNRVIQLSDVANVEFGPVSEKTLFKAQTKDQINLKTVGIGIYARSGASTVELSNDIKKKIVEVKKSLPEELDLRVSFNRANYVEAAIEEVYKTLVIAFILVVLIIYLFLGNLKAVIVPAIALPVSLIASFLGLYIFGLSINIFVLLSFILAIGIITDDSVIMTDAIYRRIENGETPLVAAYKGSKQISFAIVATTLILVAVFLPLIFIEGISGTLFRETAIALSFSIVVSSFVALTLSPMLASKFLYKKKSKKIFIQKFEKIFSNFAKFYEETLVNIINKTKSVSFFIVCIIIVSVLLLSFSKKELLPMEDRGAYLIIGSTDEGSSFEYTQDCLLYTSDAADDHHRV
;
A
#
# COMPACT_ATOMS: atom_id res chain seq x y z
N VAL A 1 3.67 11.54 10.88
CA VAL A 1 4.81 11.19 11.73
C VAL A 1 4.28 10.55 13.01
N GLN A 2 4.96 9.55 13.53
CA GLN A 2 4.60 8.93 14.82
C GLN A 2 5.77 9.09 15.79
N VAL A 3 5.45 9.50 17.01
CA VAL A 3 6.38 9.49 18.14
C VAL A 3 5.96 8.38 19.11
N GLN A 4 6.86 7.51 19.48
CA GLN A 4 6.64 6.45 20.45
C GLN A 4 7.65 6.58 21.58
N VAL A 5 7.16 6.47 22.81
CA VAL A 5 7.99 6.45 24.02
C VAL A 5 7.55 5.28 24.89
N ASP A 6 8.47 4.40 25.22
CA ASP A 6 8.22 3.28 26.11
C ASP A 6 8.63 3.65 27.54
N TYR A 7 7.68 3.56 28.47
CA TYR A 7 7.89 3.79 29.91
C TYR A 7 7.41 2.55 30.66
N LYS A 8 8.28 1.55 30.71
CA LYS A 8 7.96 0.23 31.24
C LYS A 8 7.45 0.31 32.68
N SER A 9 6.43 -0.48 32.99
CA SER A 9 5.79 -0.59 34.31
C SER A 9 4.98 0.63 34.77
N ALA A 10 4.90 1.71 34.02
CA ALA A 10 4.04 2.84 34.32
C ALA A 10 2.58 2.54 33.91
N SER A 11 1.61 3.03 34.72
CA SER A 11 0.19 2.96 34.35
C SER A 11 -0.11 3.93 33.21
N ALA A 12 -1.21 3.70 32.47
CA ALA A 12 -1.64 4.56 31.37
C ALA A 12 -1.79 6.04 31.80
N SER A 13 -2.28 6.29 33.03
CA SER A 13 -2.42 7.65 33.57
C SER A 13 -1.07 8.33 33.85
N ILE A 14 -0.07 7.57 34.33
CA ILE A 14 1.28 8.12 34.54
C ILE A 14 1.95 8.38 33.18
N VAL A 15 1.84 7.44 32.24
CA VAL A 15 2.34 7.63 30.87
C VAL A 15 1.71 8.85 30.23
N ASP A 16 0.41 9.08 30.46
CA ASP A 16 -0.30 10.25 29.93
C ASP A 16 0.29 11.55 30.47
N GLN A 17 0.41 11.67 31.79
CA GLN A 17 0.82 12.91 32.46
C GLN A 17 2.31 13.21 32.30
N GLU A 18 3.18 12.20 32.46
CA GLU A 18 4.63 12.40 32.51
C GLU A 18 5.33 12.26 31.15
N VAL A 19 4.66 11.65 30.15
CA VAL A 19 5.26 11.42 28.85
C VAL A 19 4.43 12.02 27.73
N THR A 20 3.15 11.63 27.61
CA THR A 20 2.35 12.01 26.45
C THR A 20 2.13 13.52 26.40
N GLN A 21 1.65 14.12 27.49
CA GLN A 21 1.40 15.57 27.56
C GLN A 21 2.67 16.40 27.37
N VAL A 22 3.79 15.96 27.98
CA VAL A 22 5.09 16.65 27.84
C VAL A 22 5.57 16.69 26.37
N VAL A 23 5.34 15.60 25.64
CA VAL A 23 5.74 15.51 24.24
C VAL A 23 4.73 16.25 23.33
N GLU A 24 3.43 16.16 23.60
CA GLU A 24 2.39 16.88 22.85
C GLU A 24 2.57 18.40 22.91
N ASP A 25 2.88 18.94 24.08
CA ASP A 25 3.05 20.38 24.28
C ASP A 25 4.11 20.98 23.34
N VAL A 26 5.19 20.25 23.09
CA VAL A 26 6.26 20.74 22.21
C VAL A 26 6.00 20.45 20.73
N ILE A 27 5.26 19.39 20.44
CA ILE A 27 4.89 19.02 19.08
C ILE A 27 3.81 19.98 18.54
N GLY A 28 2.85 20.38 19.36
CA GLY A 28 1.71 21.21 18.93
C GLY A 28 2.07 22.53 18.25
N GLY A 29 3.30 23.01 18.44
CA GLY A 29 3.80 24.20 17.76
C GLY A 29 4.45 23.96 16.39
N ALA A 30 4.44 22.74 15.83
CA ALA A 30 5.03 22.48 14.53
C ALA A 30 4.15 22.99 13.39
N GLU A 31 4.79 23.47 12.31
CA GLU A 31 4.07 24.06 11.18
C GLU A 31 3.41 22.97 10.32
N GLY A 32 2.19 23.25 9.86
CA GLY A 32 1.46 22.36 8.96
C GLY A 32 0.83 21.14 9.61
N ILE A 33 0.69 21.11 10.92
CA ILE A 33 -0.06 20.05 11.61
C ILE A 33 -1.55 20.21 11.32
N LYS A 34 -2.16 19.10 10.88
CA LYS A 34 -3.59 18.97 10.63
C LYS A 34 -4.32 18.34 11.82
N ASN A 35 -3.73 17.31 12.42
CA ASN A 35 -4.28 16.60 13.57
C ASN A 35 -3.18 15.94 14.39
N ILE A 36 -3.40 15.88 15.72
CA ILE A 36 -2.60 15.09 16.65
C ILE A 36 -3.55 14.12 17.34
N ASP A 37 -3.21 12.85 17.30
CA ASP A 37 -3.94 11.76 17.92
C ASP A 37 -2.98 10.94 18.78
N SER A 38 -3.25 10.90 20.09
CA SER A 38 -2.37 10.27 21.07
C SER A 38 -3.06 9.13 21.79
N LYS A 39 -2.29 8.11 22.11
CA LYS A 39 -2.73 6.95 22.86
C LYS A 39 -1.74 6.65 23.98
N SER A 40 -2.21 6.75 25.23
CA SER A 40 -1.48 6.39 26.42
C SER A 40 -1.93 5.01 26.91
N GLU A 41 -1.02 4.05 26.88
CA GLU A 41 -1.23 2.68 27.34
C GLU A 41 -0.31 2.36 28.52
N ASN A 42 -0.58 1.27 29.23
CA ASN A 42 0.33 0.81 30.27
C ASN A 42 1.72 0.54 29.66
N GLY A 43 2.70 1.33 30.07
CA GLY A 43 4.08 1.19 29.62
C GLY A 43 4.42 1.86 28.29
N ARG A 44 3.49 2.54 27.61
CA ARG A 44 3.75 3.13 26.28
C ARG A 44 2.91 4.35 25.96
N SER A 45 3.55 5.37 25.41
CA SER A 45 2.92 6.50 24.73
C SER A 45 3.09 6.39 23.21
N THR A 46 2.04 6.64 22.46
CA THR A 46 2.06 6.69 20.99
C THR A 46 1.34 7.94 20.52
N ILE A 47 2.07 8.84 19.89
CA ILE A 47 1.54 10.13 19.39
C ILE A 47 1.64 10.12 17.86
N ASN A 48 0.51 10.21 17.18
CA ASN A 48 0.42 10.28 15.73
C ASN A 48 0.17 11.73 15.31
N VAL A 49 1.07 12.30 14.53
CA VAL A 49 0.97 13.66 14.01
C VAL A 49 0.68 13.59 12.51
N GLU A 50 -0.51 14.04 12.13
CA GLU A 50 -0.90 14.18 10.73
C GLU A 50 -0.58 15.58 10.26
N PHE A 51 0.22 15.66 9.19
CA PHE A 51 0.57 16.92 8.54
C PHE A 51 -0.26 17.14 7.28
N ASP A 52 -0.36 18.38 6.84
CA ASP A 52 -0.90 18.72 5.54
C ASP A 52 -0.10 18.02 4.43
N THR A 53 -0.76 17.62 3.36
CA THR A 53 -0.15 16.90 2.23
C THR A 53 0.86 17.74 1.44
N SER A 54 0.86 19.05 1.62
CA SER A 54 1.85 19.98 1.05
C SER A 54 3.20 19.92 1.75
N ILE A 55 3.26 19.39 2.99
CA ILE A 55 4.48 19.33 3.79
C ILE A 55 5.27 18.06 3.44
N ASP A 56 6.56 18.24 3.18
CA ASP A 56 7.47 17.12 2.99
C ASP A 56 7.64 16.30 4.28
N LEU A 57 7.46 14.99 4.18
CA LEU A 57 7.48 14.09 5.34
C LEU A 57 8.84 14.05 6.04
N ASP A 58 9.93 14.26 5.30
CA ASP A 58 11.28 14.26 5.86
C ASP A 58 11.53 15.53 6.67
N ASN A 59 11.08 16.67 6.16
CA ASN A 59 11.15 17.95 6.88
C ASN A 59 10.27 17.92 8.13
N ALA A 60 9.03 17.42 8.01
CA ALA A 60 8.12 17.24 9.16
C ALA A 60 8.74 16.36 10.24
N ALA A 61 9.30 15.21 9.86
CA ALA A 61 9.92 14.29 10.83
C ALA A 61 11.17 14.89 11.50
N ASN A 62 11.93 15.73 10.79
CA ASN A 62 13.08 16.42 11.34
C ASN A 62 12.66 17.53 12.34
N ASP A 63 11.62 18.32 12.02
CA ASP A 63 11.08 19.32 12.95
C ASP A 63 10.56 18.66 14.25
N ILE A 64 9.80 17.59 14.11
CA ILE A 64 9.33 16.81 15.29
C ILE A 64 10.53 16.30 16.10
N ARG A 65 11.56 15.76 15.45
CA ARG A 65 12.75 15.25 16.16
C ARG A 65 13.47 16.36 16.93
N GLU A 66 13.62 17.52 16.33
CA GLU A 66 14.26 18.68 16.98
C GLU A 66 13.45 19.15 18.20
N ARG A 67 12.12 19.20 18.07
CA ARG A 67 11.24 19.63 19.17
C ARG A 67 11.24 18.63 20.31
N VAL A 68 11.08 17.35 20.02
CA VAL A 68 11.12 16.27 21.02
C VAL A 68 12.46 16.22 21.73
N ALA A 69 13.57 16.44 21.02
CA ALA A 69 14.90 16.47 21.62
C ALA A 69 15.06 17.54 22.73
N ARG A 70 14.30 18.63 22.67
CA ARG A 70 14.35 19.70 23.69
C ARG A 70 13.75 19.29 25.04
N VAL A 71 12.93 18.26 25.06
CA VAL A 71 12.21 17.80 26.28
C VAL A 71 12.61 16.42 26.73
N VAL A 72 13.61 15.81 26.10
CA VAL A 72 14.08 14.47 26.50
C VAL A 72 14.53 14.45 27.97
N ASP A 73 15.20 15.52 28.43
CA ASP A 73 15.67 15.65 29.82
C ASP A 73 14.51 15.87 30.83
N ASN A 74 13.31 16.23 30.35
CA ASN A 74 12.12 16.39 31.18
C ASN A 74 11.31 15.08 31.31
N LEU A 75 11.64 14.08 30.50
CA LEU A 75 10.99 12.78 30.58
C LEU A 75 11.54 11.97 31.77
N PRO A 76 10.76 11.03 32.32
CA PRO A 76 11.23 10.15 33.38
C PRO A 76 12.50 9.42 32.98
N THR A 77 13.47 9.33 33.90
CA THR A 77 14.78 8.67 33.65
C THR A 77 14.65 7.18 33.31
N GLU A 78 13.55 6.55 33.72
CA GLU A 78 13.23 5.16 33.44
C GLU A 78 12.54 4.95 32.10
N SER A 79 12.17 6.03 31.39
CA SER A 79 11.59 5.93 30.05
C SER A 79 12.67 5.68 29.00
N ASP A 80 12.34 4.89 27.99
CA ASP A 80 13.20 4.71 26.83
C ASP A 80 13.22 6.00 25.98
N PRO A 81 14.30 6.32 25.27
CA PRO A 81 14.38 7.48 24.41
C PRO A 81 13.26 7.52 23.35
N PRO A 82 12.65 8.70 23.06
CA PRO A 82 11.60 8.83 22.06
C PRO A 82 12.02 8.35 20.67
N GLN A 83 11.23 7.48 20.07
CA GLN A 83 11.41 6.98 18.72
C GLN A 83 10.50 7.75 17.75
N ILE A 84 11.08 8.41 16.75
CA ILE A 84 10.34 9.13 15.72
C ILE A 84 10.30 8.27 14.44
N LEU A 85 9.09 7.86 14.08
CA LEU A 85 8.83 6.99 12.95
C LEU A 85 8.10 7.76 11.84
N LYS A 86 8.62 7.71 10.63
CA LYS A 86 7.93 8.24 9.46
C LYS A 86 6.85 7.26 9.03
N ARG A 87 5.60 7.69 9.03
CA ARG A 87 4.47 6.91 8.51
C ARG A 87 3.84 7.66 7.35
N ALA A 88 4.11 7.25 6.13
CA ALA A 88 3.36 7.72 4.98
C ALA A 88 1.89 7.28 5.08
N ALA A 89 0.97 8.08 4.57
CA ALA A 89 -0.43 7.70 4.45
C ALA A 89 -0.53 6.36 3.70
N GLY A 90 -1.18 5.37 4.30
CA GLY A 90 -1.29 4.02 3.73
C GLY A 90 -0.10 3.09 3.99
N PHE A 91 0.80 3.43 4.93
CA PHE A 91 1.88 2.54 5.36
C PHE A 91 1.30 1.29 6.03
N THR A 92 1.09 0.27 5.23
CA THR A 92 0.53 -1.02 5.66
C THR A 92 1.50 -2.14 5.29
N THR A 93 1.40 -3.25 5.99
CA THR A 93 2.20 -4.45 5.68
C THR A 93 1.95 -4.90 4.24
N THR A 94 3.01 -5.06 3.48
CA THR A 94 2.95 -5.54 2.10
C THR A 94 2.73 -7.04 2.07
N MET A 95 3.43 -7.76 2.95
CA MET A 95 3.37 -9.22 3.03
C MET A 95 3.55 -9.68 4.47
N TRP A 96 2.77 -10.65 4.89
CA TRP A 96 2.99 -11.42 6.10
C TRP A 96 3.46 -12.82 5.73
N LEU A 97 4.57 -13.22 6.31
CA LEU A 97 5.05 -14.60 6.30
C LEU A 97 4.72 -15.23 7.65
N SER A 98 4.40 -16.50 7.68
CA SER A 98 4.27 -17.30 8.89
C SER A 98 5.42 -18.28 8.97
N LEU A 99 6.15 -18.25 10.07
CA LEU A 99 7.10 -19.27 10.46
C LEU A 99 6.41 -20.17 11.49
N SER A 100 6.29 -21.45 11.21
CA SER A 100 5.58 -22.40 12.05
C SER A 100 6.40 -23.66 12.32
N SER A 101 6.15 -24.28 13.47
CA SER A 101 6.72 -25.57 13.86
C SER A 101 5.78 -26.35 14.75
N SER A 102 5.89 -27.69 14.69
CA SER A 102 5.22 -28.59 15.61
C SER A 102 6.06 -28.92 16.86
N SER A 103 7.38 -28.71 16.80
CA SER A 103 8.34 -29.09 17.85
C SER A 103 8.90 -27.90 18.62
N TRP A 104 9.10 -26.75 17.94
CA TRP A 104 9.67 -25.55 18.53
C TRP A 104 8.65 -24.76 19.36
N SER A 105 9.11 -24.09 20.39
CA SER A 105 8.30 -23.15 21.16
C SER A 105 8.15 -21.80 20.46
N ASP A 106 7.16 -20.99 20.88
CA ASP A 106 6.97 -19.61 20.36
C ASP A 106 8.23 -18.74 20.62
N LEU A 107 8.96 -19.00 21.72
CA LEU A 107 10.21 -18.30 22.03
C LEU A 107 11.32 -18.64 21.04
N GLU A 108 11.53 -19.92 20.77
CA GLU A 108 12.55 -20.37 19.82
C GLU A 108 12.24 -19.91 18.40
N LEU A 109 10.96 -19.96 17.98
CA LEU A 109 10.52 -19.43 16.69
C LEU A 109 10.76 -17.92 16.58
N GLY A 110 10.46 -17.17 17.65
CA GLY A 110 10.68 -15.72 17.69
C GLY A 110 12.15 -15.35 17.60
N ASP A 111 12.99 -16.01 18.41
CA ASP A 111 14.44 -15.80 18.42
C ASP A 111 15.07 -16.13 17.06
N TYR A 112 14.68 -17.25 16.47
CA TYR A 112 15.16 -17.62 15.13
C TYR A 112 14.71 -16.63 14.05
N ALA A 113 13.46 -16.18 14.09
CA ALA A 113 12.94 -15.21 13.15
C ALA A 113 13.71 -13.88 13.24
N GLU A 114 13.92 -13.37 14.46
CA GLU A 114 14.60 -12.10 14.72
C GLU A 114 16.07 -12.13 14.32
N ARG A 115 16.81 -13.17 14.73
CA ARG A 115 18.27 -13.24 14.49
C ARG A 115 18.66 -13.66 13.09
N TYR A 116 17.88 -14.52 12.45
CA TYR A 116 18.28 -15.10 11.14
C TYR A 116 17.42 -14.65 9.99
N LEU A 117 16.09 -14.58 10.15
CA LEU A 117 15.21 -14.29 9.03
C LEU A 117 15.06 -12.80 8.77
N VAL A 118 15.01 -11.97 9.81
CA VAL A 118 14.92 -10.51 9.67
C VAL A 118 16.08 -9.98 8.84
N ASP A 119 17.31 -10.37 9.13
CA ASP A 119 18.50 -9.93 8.40
C ASP A 119 18.48 -10.37 6.93
N GLN A 120 18.08 -11.62 6.67
CA GLN A 120 18.00 -12.14 5.31
C GLN A 120 16.97 -11.41 4.45
N PHE A 121 15.80 -11.10 5.02
CA PHE A 121 14.76 -10.37 4.29
C PHE A 121 15.03 -8.86 4.23
N SER A 122 15.71 -8.28 5.22
CA SER A 122 16.10 -6.87 5.21
C SER A 122 17.07 -6.52 4.09
N SER A 123 17.86 -7.48 3.63
CA SER A 123 18.78 -7.33 2.50
C SER A 123 18.09 -7.23 1.13
N VAL A 124 16.79 -7.54 1.05
CA VAL A 124 16.03 -7.48 -0.19
C VAL A 124 15.75 -6.03 -0.58
N LYS A 125 15.97 -5.70 -1.84
CA LYS A 125 15.72 -4.37 -2.39
C LYS A 125 14.28 -3.93 -2.12
N ASN A 126 14.09 -2.64 -1.82
CA ASN A 126 12.80 -2.03 -1.56
C ASN A 126 12.12 -2.45 -0.24
N VAL A 127 12.73 -3.26 0.60
CA VAL A 127 12.28 -3.48 1.97
C VAL A 127 12.60 -2.22 2.78
N GLY A 128 11.58 -1.68 3.44
CA GLY A 128 11.70 -0.51 4.31
C GLY A 128 11.82 -0.88 5.78
N ARG A 129 11.03 -1.86 6.22
CA ARG A 129 11.01 -2.35 7.61
C ARG A 129 10.53 -3.79 7.64
N ILE A 130 11.03 -4.54 8.61
CA ILE A 130 10.49 -5.84 8.99
C ILE A 130 10.03 -5.77 10.44
N ARG A 131 8.96 -6.46 10.76
CA ARG A 131 8.42 -6.60 12.11
C ARG A 131 8.08 -8.05 12.35
N VAL A 132 8.56 -8.59 13.46
CA VAL A 132 8.16 -9.92 13.93
C VAL A 132 6.89 -9.76 14.76
N GLY A 133 5.80 -10.36 14.31
CA GLY A 133 4.51 -10.39 15.00
C GLY A 133 4.44 -11.62 15.90
N GLY A 134 3.97 -11.43 17.14
CA GLY A 134 3.99 -12.46 18.15
C GLY A 134 5.37 -12.73 18.72
N LEU A 135 6.33 -11.83 18.47
CA LEU A 135 7.67 -11.93 19.03
C LEU A 135 7.59 -11.95 20.56
N ARG A 136 8.14 -12.98 21.14
CA ARG A 136 8.39 -13.11 22.56
C ARG A 136 9.90 -13.12 22.75
N GLU A 137 10.46 -11.95 23.08
CA GLU A 137 11.89 -11.83 23.31
C GLU A 137 12.30 -12.72 24.48
N LEU A 138 13.34 -13.52 24.28
CA LEU A 138 13.87 -14.38 25.31
C LEU A 138 14.50 -13.54 26.42
N SER A 139 14.14 -13.80 27.63
CA SER A 139 14.70 -13.16 28.83
C SER A 139 14.92 -14.18 29.96
N ILE A 140 15.69 -13.77 30.95
CA ILE A 140 15.81 -14.50 32.20
C ILE A 140 14.84 -13.87 33.17
N ARG A 141 13.89 -14.65 33.67
CA ARG A 141 12.90 -14.23 34.67
C ARG A 141 13.36 -14.62 36.06
N VAL A 142 13.31 -13.66 36.94
CA VAL A 142 13.64 -13.84 38.37
C VAL A 142 12.35 -13.62 39.15
N TRP A 143 11.76 -14.72 39.64
CA TRP A 143 10.56 -14.71 40.45
C TRP A 143 10.94 -14.66 41.93
N ILE A 144 10.85 -13.46 42.50
CA ILE A 144 11.22 -13.23 43.92
C ILE A 144 10.10 -13.76 44.81
N ASP A 145 10.47 -14.57 45.79
CA ASP A 145 9.58 -15.07 46.84
C ASP A 145 9.53 -14.06 48.00
N PRO A 146 8.41 -13.38 48.24
CA PRO A 146 8.30 -12.36 49.29
C PRO A 146 8.57 -12.92 50.71
N ILE A 147 8.21 -14.19 50.96
CA ILE A 147 8.37 -14.82 52.28
C ILE A 147 9.85 -15.10 52.52
N LYS A 148 10.54 -15.66 51.53
CA LYS A 148 11.98 -15.91 51.62
C LYS A 148 12.79 -14.62 51.68
N LEU A 149 12.34 -13.56 50.98
CA LEU A 149 12.96 -12.25 51.02
C LEU A 149 12.90 -11.66 52.43
N ALA A 150 11.70 -11.65 53.02
CA ALA A 150 11.49 -11.17 54.40
C ALA A 150 12.26 -12.02 55.44
N ALA A 151 12.30 -13.33 55.26
CA ALA A 151 13.04 -14.22 56.18
C ALA A 151 14.56 -13.99 56.16
N ASN A 152 15.10 -13.41 55.10
CA ASN A 152 16.52 -13.07 54.98
C ASN A 152 16.81 -11.57 55.22
N ASP A 153 15.82 -10.79 55.65
CA ASP A 153 15.93 -9.35 55.90
C ASP A 153 16.48 -8.61 54.65
N LEU A 154 15.86 -8.89 53.50
CA LEU A 154 16.21 -8.33 52.21
C LEU A 154 15.04 -7.54 51.62
N THR A 155 15.37 -6.49 50.84
CA THR A 155 14.46 -5.71 50.05
C THR A 155 14.58 -6.07 48.55
N ILE A 156 13.53 -5.82 47.78
CA ILE A 156 13.54 -6.02 46.32
C ILE A 156 14.68 -5.20 45.69
N LYS A 157 14.91 -3.98 46.19
CA LYS A 157 15.99 -3.10 45.68
C LYS A 157 17.37 -3.69 45.89
N GLU A 158 17.63 -4.36 47.00
CA GLU A 158 18.91 -5.02 47.24
C GLU A 158 19.15 -6.16 46.24
N VAL A 159 18.11 -6.92 45.92
CA VAL A 159 18.17 -7.97 44.88
C VAL A 159 18.43 -7.36 43.50
N GLU A 160 17.72 -6.30 43.17
CA GLU A 160 17.91 -5.58 41.89
C GLU A 160 19.34 -5.02 41.77
N PHE A 161 19.83 -4.36 42.79
CA PHE A 161 21.19 -3.82 42.82
C PHE A 161 22.25 -4.93 42.69
N ALA A 162 22.06 -6.06 43.33
CA ALA A 162 22.97 -7.18 43.21
C ALA A 162 23.01 -7.75 41.78
N ILE A 163 21.85 -7.95 41.18
CA ILE A 163 21.77 -8.45 39.80
C ILE A 163 22.40 -7.44 38.81
N ARG A 164 22.10 -6.13 38.94
CA ARG A 164 22.70 -5.09 38.11
C ARG A 164 24.22 -4.95 38.33
N GLY A 165 24.69 -5.07 39.55
CA GLY A 165 26.11 -4.92 39.89
C GLY A 165 26.96 -6.11 39.46
N GLU A 166 26.38 -7.30 39.40
CA GLU A 166 27.10 -8.50 38.99
C GLU A 166 27.03 -8.77 37.48
N ASN A 167 25.99 -8.30 36.78
CA ASN A 167 25.85 -8.48 35.33
C ASN A 167 26.39 -7.26 34.57
N VAL A 168 27.72 -7.17 34.48
CA VAL A 168 28.40 -5.99 33.93
C VAL A 168 29.52 -6.42 33.00
N SER A 169 29.59 -5.79 31.81
CA SER A 169 30.75 -5.85 30.91
C SER A 169 31.37 -4.48 30.83
N LEU A 170 32.57 -4.32 31.40
CA LEU A 170 33.28 -3.04 31.47
C LEU A 170 34.65 -3.14 30.81
N PRO A 171 35.05 -2.13 30.00
CA PRO A 171 36.42 -2.04 29.56
C PRO A 171 37.33 -1.78 30.76
N ALA A 172 38.34 -2.64 30.97
CA ALA A 172 39.28 -2.56 32.07
C ALA A 172 40.61 -1.85 31.68
N GLY A 173 40.68 -1.29 30.49
CA GLY A 173 41.84 -0.59 29.95
C GLY A 173 42.66 -1.44 28.98
N THR A 174 43.86 -0.96 28.65
CA THR A 174 44.82 -1.62 27.74
C THR A 174 46.10 -1.94 28.49
N LEU A 175 46.60 -3.15 28.30
CA LEU A 175 47.94 -3.52 28.73
C LEU A 175 48.90 -3.30 27.57
N GLU A 176 49.73 -2.28 27.69
CA GLU A 176 50.74 -1.92 26.68
C GLU A 176 51.99 -2.75 26.93
N ALA A 177 52.47 -3.47 25.92
CA ALA A 177 53.73 -4.18 25.89
C ALA A 177 54.50 -3.82 24.62
N ASP A 178 55.83 -4.04 24.61
CA ASP A 178 56.72 -3.56 23.54
C ASP A 178 56.29 -3.91 22.10
N ASN A 179 55.47 -4.95 21.89
CA ASN A 179 55.05 -5.39 20.55
C ASN A 179 53.53 -5.68 20.41
N ILE A 180 52.75 -5.60 21.48
CA ILE A 180 51.33 -5.97 21.45
C ILE A 180 50.57 -5.14 22.49
N ASP A 181 49.51 -4.50 22.10
CA ASP A 181 48.54 -3.87 22.99
C ASP A 181 47.36 -4.84 23.24
N LEU A 182 47.13 -5.23 24.49
CA LEU A 182 46.05 -6.10 24.89
C LEU A 182 44.93 -5.28 25.54
N THR A 183 43.77 -5.24 24.93
CA THR A 183 42.57 -4.65 25.53
C THR A 183 42.02 -5.60 26.57
N LEU A 184 41.90 -5.13 27.81
CA LEU A 184 41.34 -5.89 28.94
C LEU A 184 39.85 -5.55 29.06
N ASN A 185 39.00 -6.55 29.03
CA ASN A 185 37.58 -6.45 29.34
C ASN A 185 37.27 -7.22 30.60
N LEU A 186 36.61 -6.60 31.56
CA LEU A 186 35.96 -7.27 32.65
C LEU A 186 34.57 -7.69 32.18
N ASP A 187 34.42 -8.96 31.84
CA ASP A 187 33.14 -9.53 31.44
C ASP A 187 32.60 -10.41 32.54
N LYS A 188 31.54 -9.93 33.20
CA LYS A 188 30.73 -10.66 34.17
C LYS A 188 29.32 -10.92 33.64
N SER A 189 29.18 -11.05 32.33
CA SER A 189 27.87 -11.35 31.74
C SER A 189 27.49 -12.81 32.05
N TYR A 190 26.31 -12.96 32.60
CA TYR A 190 25.75 -14.26 32.94
C TYR A 190 24.75 -14.68 31.86
N ASN A 191 25.09 -15.71 31.08
CA ASN A 191 24.24 -16.24 30.00
C ASN A 191 23.58 -17.59 30.36
N ASP A 192 23.87 -18.13 31.56
CA ASP A 192 23.38 -19.41 32.03
C ASP A 192 22.61 -19.27 33.32
N ILE A 193 21.48 -19.97 33.45
CA ILE A 193 20.59 -19.92 34.60
C ILE A 193 21.32 -20.33 35.88
N GLU A 194 22.18 -21.36 35.82
CA GLU A 194 22.85 -21.89 37.00
C GLU A 194 23.86 -20.89 37.59
N THR A 195 24.53 -20.15 36.74
CA THR A 195 25.44 -19.07 37.18
C THR A 195 24.68 -17.88 37.74
N ILE A 196 23.52 -17.53 37.17
CA ILE A 196 22.67 -16.45 37.69
C ILE A 196 22.09 -16.81 39.07
N LYS A 197 21.68 -18.04 39.29
CA LYS A 197 21.21 -18.52 40.61
C LYS A 197 22.23 -18.31 41.71
N GLN A 198 23.53 -18.30 41.38
CA GLN A 198 24.63 -18.17 42.33
C GLN A 198 25.02 -16.71 42.59
N ILE A 199 24.39 -15.72 41.98
CA ILE A 199 24.67 -14.30 42.23
C ILE A 199 24.53 -14.00 43.71
N PRO A 200 25.59 -13.46 44.39
CA PRO A 200 25.54 -13.12 45.80
C PRO A 200 24.76 -11.83 46.02
N ILE A 201 23.68 -11.89 46.80
CA ILE A 201 22.86 -10.71 47.13
C ILE A 201 23.41 -10.00 48.36
N LYS A 202 23.68 -10.74 49.41
CA LYS A 202 24.15 -10.18 50.68
C LYS A 202 25.15 -11.13 51.37
N LYS A 203 26.28 -10.57 51.78
CA LYS A 203 27.24 -11.26 52.63
C LYS A 203 26.94 -10.99 54.10
N THR A 204 26.63 -12.00 54.84
CA THR A 204 26.48 -11.96 56.29
C THR A 204 27.68 -12.66 56.94
N SER A 205 27.94 -12.41 58.22
CA SER A 205 29.10 -12.95 58.93
C SER A 205 29.24 -14.48 58.83
N ASN A 206 28.12 -15.19 58.63
CA ASN A 206 28.08 -16.66 58.65
C ASN A 206 27.71 -17.31 57.33
N ARG A 207 27.21 -16.55 56.37
CA ARG A 207 26.82 -17.12 55.06
C ARG A 207 26.68 -16.04 53.98
N VAL A 208 26.80 -16.47 52.72
CA VAL A 208 26.45 -15.67 51.55
C VAL A 208 25.04 -16.06 51.14
N ILE A 209 24.13 -15.10 51.07
CA ILE A 209 22.79 -15.29 50.54
C ILE A 209 22.87 -15.14 49.02
N GLN A 210 22.50 -16.18 48.29
CA GLN A 210 22.49 -16.21 46.83
C GLN A 210 21.08 -15.94 46.29
N LEU A 211 20.99 -15.62 45.02
CA LEU A 211 19.71 -15.34 44.34
C LEU A 211 18.76 -16.56 44.43
N SER A 212 19.27 -17.77 44.31
CA SER A 212 18.51 -19.02 44.47
C SER A 212 17.85 -19.21 45.85
N ASP A 213 18.37 -18.55 46.91
CA ASP A 213 17.78 -18.62 48.25
C ASP A 213 16.46 -17.86 48.35
N VAL A 214 16.26 -16.82 47.52
CA VAL A 214 15.13 -15.88 47.61
C VAL A 214 14.29 -15.78 46.33
N ALA A 215 14.74 -16.39 45.24
CA ALA A 215 14.04 -16.32 43.93
C ALA A 215 14.12 -17.65 43.16
N ASN A 216 13.15 -17.86 42.30
CA ASN A 216 13.24 -18.86 41.24
C ASN A 216 13.69 -18.17 39.94
N VAL A 217 14.65 -18.78 39.24
CA VAL A 217 15.23 -18.24 37.99
C VAL A 217 14.93 -19.20 36.84
N GLU A 218 14.35 -18.70 35.79
CA GLU A 218 13.99 -19.48 34.60
C GLU A 218 14.10 -18.66 33.30
N PHE A 219 14.24 -19.34 32.19
CA PHE A 219 14.05 -18.69 30.88
C PHE A 219 12.56 -18.45 30.60
N GLY A 220 12.24 -17.28 30.10
CA GLY A 220 10.88 -16.95 29.72
C GLY A 220 10.81 -15.72 28.79
N PRO A 221 9.64 -15.35 28.34
CA PRO A 221 9.48 -14.16 27.51
C PRO A 221 9.56 -12.87 28.33
N VAL A 222 10.08 -11.79 27.75
CA VAL A 222 10.00 -10.45 28.32
C VAL A 222 8.54 -10.06 28.59
N SER A 223 7.65 -10.40 27.66
CA SER A 223 6.21 -10.18 27.78
C SER A 223 5.43 -11.36 27.19
N GLU A 224 4.40 -11.82 27.90
CA GLU A 224 3.46 -12.84 27.42
C GLU A 224 2.26 -12.25 26.67
N LYS A 225 2.18 -10.91 26.57
CA LYS A 225 1.02 -10.17 26.05
C LYS A 225 1.02 -10.02 24.53
N THR A 226 1.76 -10.84 23.79
CA THR A 226 1.78 -10.85 22.33
C THR A 226 1.61 -12.26 21.79
N LEU A 227 0.77 -12.40 20.78
CA LEU A 227 0.54 -13.66 20.11
C LEU A 227 0.30 -13.41 18.61
N PHE A 228 0.85 -14.27 17.78
CA PHE A 228 0.50 -14.37 16.36
C PHE A 228 0.09 -15.80 16.07
N LYS A 229 -1.08 -15.97 15.47
CA LYS A 229 -1.55 -17.27 14.97
C LYS A 229 -1.89 -17.15 13.50
N ALA A 230 -1.43 -18.07 12.69
CA ALA A 230 -1.83 -18.24 11.32
C ALA A 230 -2.34 -19.67 11.16
N GLN A 231 -3.58 -19.81 10.72
CA GLN A 231 -4.23 -21.10 10.53
C GLN A 231 -4.55 -21.29 9.06
N THR A 232 -4.28 -22.46 8.51
CA THR A 232 -4.69 -22.89 7.18
C THR A 232 -5.46 -24.19 7.30
N LYS A 233 -6.22 -24.56 6.25
CA LYS A 233 -7.01 -25.81 6.23
C LYS A 233 -6.18 -27.05 6.60
N ASP A 234 -4.87 -27.04 6.29
CA ASP A 234 -3.96 -28.17 6.47
C ASP A 234 -3.12 -28.08 7.75
N GLN A 235 -3.19 -26.96 8.48
CA GLN A 235 -2.34 -26.68 9.65
C GLN A 235 -3.17 -26.05 10.76
N ILE A 236 -3.75 -26.90 11.59
CA ILE A 236 -4.51 -26.51 12.77
C ILE A 236 -3.59 -26.68 13.99
N ASN A 237 -3.56 -25.70 14.88
CA ASN A 237 -2.83 -25.71 16.16
C ASN A 237 -1.29 -25.73 16.11
N LEU A 238 -0.65 -25.27 15.03
CA LEU A 238 0.80 -25.05 15.05
C LEU A 238 1.16 -23.76 15.80
N LYS A 239 2.29 -23.79 16.51
CA LYS A 239 2.93 -22.58 17.03
C LYS A 239 3.45 -21.77 15.85
N THR A 240 3.20 -20.47 15.86
CA THR A 240 3.45 -19.63 14.69
C THR A 240 3.94 -18.25 15.10
N VAL A 241 4.93 -17.74 14.38
CA VAL A 241 5.41 -16.37 14.47
C VAL A 241 5.24 -15.71 13.10
N GLY A 242 4.79 -14.46 13.10
CA GLY A 242 4.58 -13.69 11.88
C GLY A 242 5.77 -12.81 11.53
N ILE A 243 6.15 -12.73 10.25
CA ILE A 243 7.16 -11.80 9.76
C ILE A 243 6.45 -10.84 8.80
N GLY A 244 6.21 -9.62 9.28
CA GLY A 244 5.56 -8.55 8.52
C GLY A 244 6.59 -7.73 7.76
N ILE A 245 6.49 -7.72 6.43
CA ILE A 245 7.39 -7.00 5.53
C ILE A 245 6.68 -5.76 5.02
N TYR A 246 7.31 -4.60 5.20
CA TYR A 246 6.83 -3.29 4.79
C TYR A 246 7.69 -2.77 3.65
N ALA A 247 7.04 -2.27 2.60
CA ALA A 247 7.74 -1.63 1.50
C ALA A 247 8.36 -0.29 1.92
N ARG A 248 9.47 0.08 1.29
CA ARG A 248 9.98 1.45 1.36
C ARG A 248 8.99 2.40 0.69
N SER A 249 8.91 3.64 1.18
CA SER A 249 8.06 4.66 0.54
C SER A 249 8.37 4.80 -0.95
N GLY A 250 7.33 4.83 -1.79
CA GLY A 250 7.45 4.91 -3.24
C GLY A 250 7.86 3.60 -3.95
N ALA A 251 8.10 2.51 -3.24
CA ALA A 251 8.46 1.23 -3.85
C ALA A 251 7.23 0.47 -4.40
N SER A 252 7.43 -0.24 -5.50
CA SER A 252 6.40 -1.11 -6.08
C SER A 252 6.12 -2.31 -5.19
N THR A 253 4.87 -2.43 -4.74
CA THR A 253 4.41 -3.56 -3.93
C THR A 253 4.54 -4.90 -4.66
N VAL A 254 4.32 -4.91 -5.98
CA VAL A 254 4.40 -6.10 -6.82
C VAL A 254 5.85 -6.54 -7.01
N GLU A 255 6.76 -5.60 -7.31
CA GLU A 255 8.19 -5.91 -7.44
C GLU A 255 8.74 -6.47 -6.13
N LEU A 256 8.46 -5.79 -5.00
CA LEU A 256 8.87 -6.27 -3.68
C LEU A 256 8.33 -7.68 -3.39
N SER A 257 7.05 -7.92 -3.66
CA SER A 257 6.45 -9.25 -3.46
C SER A 257 7.18 -10.34 -4.23
N ASN A 258 7.52 -10.07 -5.49
CA ASN A 258 8.21 -11.03 -6.34
C ASN A 258 9.65 -11.30 -5.86
N ASP A 259 10.36 -10.27 -5.40
CA ASP A 259 11.72 -10.42 -4.87
C ASP A 259 11.71 -11.17 -3.53
N ILE A 260 10.73 -10.91 -2.65
CA ILE A 260 10.53 -11.68 -1.42
C ILE A 260 10.18 -13.15 -1.71
N LYS A 261 9.30 -13.43 -2.69
CA LYS A 261 8.98 -14.81 -3.10
C LYS A 261 10.24 -15.57 -3.57
N LYS A 262 11.13 -14.91 -4.35
CA LYS A 262 12.42 -15.50 -4.73
C LYS A 262 13.31 -15.76 -3.51
N LYS A 263 13.39 -14.80 -2.59
CA LYS A 263 14.18 -14.93 -1.37
C LYS A 263 13.68 -16.04 -0.46
N ILE A 264 12.35 -16.24 -0.35
CA ILE A 264 11.77 -17.38 0.39
C ILE A 264 12.29 -18.73 -0.14
N VAL A 265 12.41 -18.88 -1.47
CA VAL A 265 12.93 -20.12 -2.06
C VAL A 265 14.40 -20.36 -1.68
N GLU A 266 15.20 -19.30 -1.56
CA GLU A 266 16.59 -19.40 -1.11
C GLU A 266 16.65 -19.75 0.38
N VAL A 267 15.90 -19.02 1.21
CA VAL A 267 15.84 -19.22 2.65
C VAL A 267 15.39 -20.63 3.02
N LYS A 268 14.39 -21.17 2.32
CA LYS A 268 13.91 -22.55 2.54
C LYS A 268 14.97 -23.63 2.35
N LYS A 269 16.03 -23.37 1.60
CA LYS A 269 17.13 -24.34 1.43
C LYS A 269 18.03 -24.44 2.66
N SER A 270 18.09 -23.39 3.46
CA SER A 270 18.90 -23.32 4.69
C SER A 270 18.06 -23.41 5.95
N LEU A 271 16.73 -23.53 5.81
CA LEU A 271 15.81 -23.63 6.94
C LEU A 271 15.91 -25.03 7.58
N PRO A 272 15.93 -25.17 8.92
CA PRO A 272 15.78 -26.44 9.60
C PRO A 272 14.54 -27.21 9.16
N GLU A 273 14.60 -28.54 9.08
CA GLU A 273 13.49 -29.39 8.57
C GLU A 273 12.21 -29.29 9.40
N GLU A 274 12.33 -28.95 10.69
CA GLU A 274 11.18 -28.78 11.59
C GLU A 274 10.44 -27.45 11.40
N LEU A 275 10.99 -26.52 10.63
CA LEU A 275 10.43 -25.20 10.39
C LEU A 275 9.76 -25.11 9.03
N ASP A 276 8.56 -24.55 9.00
CA ASP A 276 7.87 -24.24 7.75
C ASP A 276 7.63 -22.74 7.62
N LEU A 277 8.08 -22.16 6.51
CA LEU A 277 7.93 -20.75 6.18
C LEU A 277 6.97 -20.59 5.02
N ARG A 278 5.84 -19.90 5.25
CA ARG A 278 4.80 -19.67 4.23
C ARG A 278 4.39 -18.21 4.12
N VAL A 279 3.81 -17.85 3.00
CA VAL A 279 3.14 -16.56 2.82
C VAL A 279 1.73 -16.69 3.37
N SER A 280 1.42 -15.95 4.44
CA SER A 280 0.08 -15.91 5.06
C SER A 280 -0.81 -14.85 4.40
N PHE A 281 -0.23 -13.69 4.08
CA PHE A 281 -0.94 -12.60 3.42
C PHE A 281 -0.01 -11.88 2.45
N ASN A 282 -0.52 -11.55 1.27
CA ASN A 282 0.21 -10.79 0.27
C ASN A 282 -0.72 -9.78 -0.43
N ARG A 283 -0.51 -8.50 -0.11
CA ARG A 283 -1.27 -7.40 -0.72
C ARG A 283 -1.03 -7.30 -2.23
N ALA A 284 0.15 -7.71 -2.72
CA ALA A 284 0.47 -7.65 -4.14
C ALA A 284 -0.45 -8.55 -5.00
N ASN A 285 -0.99 -9.64 -4.44
CA ASN A 285 -1.90 -10.53 -5.18
C ASN A 285 -3.12 -9.77 -5.71
N TYR A 286 -3.69 -8.87 -4.89
CA TYR A 286 -4.81 -8.04 -5.31
C TYR A 286 -4.42 -7.07 -6.43
N VAL A 287 -3.24 -6.44 -6.31
CA VAL A 287 -2.74 -5.50 -7.32
C VAL A 287 -2.40 -6.23 -8.63
N GLU A 288 -1.78 -7.41 -8.55
CA GLU A 288 -1.49 -8.26 -9.71
C GLU A 288 -2.77 -8.68 -10.44
N ALA A 289 -3.78 -9.14 -9.69
CA ALA A 289 -5.08 -9.52 -10.27
C ALA A 289 -5.79 -8.33 -10.93
N ALA A 290 -5.75 -7.15 -10.30
CA ALA A 290 -6.33 -5.95 -10.87
C ALA A 290 -5.62 -5.51 -12.17
N ILE A 291 -4.29 -5.59 -12.21
CA ILE A 291 -3.50 -5.30 -13.41
C ILE A 291 -3.82 -6.29 -14.53
N GLU A 292 -3.90 -7.59 -14.22
CA GLU A 292 -4.26 -8.62 -15.19
C GLU A 292 -5.66 -8.38 -15.78
N GLU A 293 -6.63 -8.02 -14.94
CA GLU A 293 -7.99 -7.71 -15.40
C GLU A 293 -8.02 -6.47 -16.30
N VAL A 294 -7.21 -5.46 -15.99
CA VAL A 294 -7.06 -4.28 -16.87
C VAL A 294 -6.48 -4.68 -18.23
N TYR A 295 -5.45 -5.51 -18.27
CA TYR A 295 -4.91 -5.98 -19.57
C TYR A 295 -5.94 -6.76 -20.37
N LYS A 296 -6.71 -7.64 -19.74
CA LYS A 296 -7.82 -8.35 -20.40
C LYS A 296 -8.85 -7.36 -20.96
N THR A 297 -9.23 -6.37 -20.15
CA THR A 297 -10.18 -5.34 -20.55
C THR A 297 -9.67 -4.49 -21.71
N LEU A 298 -8.38 -4.12 -21.73
CA LEU A 298 -7.75 -3.41 -22.83
C LEU A 298 -7.85 -4.21 -24.15
N VAL A 299 -7.58 -5.51 -24.10
CA VAL A 299 -7.68 -6.39 -25.28
C VAL A 299 -9.12 -6.51 -25.75
N ILE A 300 -10.07 -6.71 -24.84
CA ILE A 300 -11.51 -6.80 -25.15
C ILE A 300 -11.98 -5.47 -25.77
N ALA A 301 -11.65 -4.34 -25.16
CA ALA A 301 -12.00 -3.01 -25.67
C ALA A 301 -11.43 -2.79 -27.07
N PHE A 302 -10.18 -3.16 -27.31
CA PHE A 302 -9.54 -3.09 -28.64
C PHE A 302 -10.31 -3.91 -29.67
N ILE A 303 -10.63 -5.16 -29.36
CA ILE A 303 -11.38 -6.05 -30.27
C ILE A 303 -12.78 -5.48 -30.58
N LEU A 304 -13.49 -4.99 -29.53
CA LEU A 304 -14.82 -4.40 -29.70
C LEU A 304 -14.79 -3.14 -30.56
N VAL A 305 -13.82 -2.25 -30.32
CA VAL A 305 -13.64 -1.04 -31.13
C VAL A 305 -13.36 -1.39 -32.58
N VAL A 306 -12.45 -2.29 -32.86
CA VAL A 306 -12.12 -2.76 -34.21
C VAL A 306 -13.35 -3.37 -34.89
N LEU A 307 -14.15 -4.17 -34.16
CA LEU A 307 -15.38 -4.77 -34.64
C LEU A 307 -16.42 -3.69 -35.03
N ILE A 308 -16.64 -2.72 -34.15
CA ILE A 308 -17.59 -1.61 -34.39
C ILE A 308 -17.16 -0.80 -35.62
N ILE A 309 -15.89 -0.42 -35.70
CA ILE A 309 -15.37 0.30 -36.87
C ILE A 309 -15.57 -0.51 -38.14
N TYR A 310 -15.38 -1.84 -38.08
CA TYR A 310 -15.63 -2.72 -39.22
C TYR A 310 -17.10 -2.72 -39.67
N LEU A 311 -18.03 -2.74 -38.70
CA LEU A 311 -19.47 -2.70 -39.02
C LEU A 311 -19.86 -1.39 -39.70
N PHE A 312 -19.30 -0.24 -39.29
CA PHE A 312 -19.62 1.08 -39.83
C PHE A 312 -18.92 1.36 -41.15
N LEU A 313 -17.63 1.11 -41.28
CA LEU A 313 -16.87 1.37 -42.49
C LEU A 313 -17.09 0.32 -43.61
N GLY A 314 -17.54 -0.87 -43.25
CA GLY A 314 -17.81 -1.95 -44.22
C GLY A 314 -16.61 -2.46 -45.01
N ASN A 315 -15.42 -1.96 -44.71
CA ASN A 315 -14.17 -2.27 -45.42
C ASN A 315 -13.06 -2.63 -44.48
N LEU A 316 -12.62 -3.90 -44.49
CA LEU A 316 -11.58 -4.41 -43.62
C LEU A 316 -10.26 -3.64 -43.72
N LYS A 317 -9.93 -3.11 -44.91
CA LYS A 317 -8.71 -2.33 -45.11
C LYS A 317 -8.79 -0.92 -44.51
N ALA A 318 -10.01 -0.35 -44.47
CA ALA A 318 -10.22 0.93 -43.78
C ALA A 318 -10.05 0.78 -42.24
N VAL A 319 -10.43 -0.36 -41.71
CA VAL A 319 -10.28 -0.67 -40.28
C VAL A 319 -8.80 -0.81 -39.83
N ILE A 320 -7.91 -1.22 -40.75
CA ILE A 320 -6.47 -1.37 -40.45
C ILE A 320 -5.86 -0.06 -39.96
N VAL A 321 -6.31 1.08 -40.48
CA VAL A 321 -5.75 2.40 -40.13
C VAL A 321 -5.96 2.69 -38.61
N PRO A 322 -7.18 2.77 -38.09
CA PRO A 322 -7.39 2.99 -36.66
C PRO A 322 -6.91 1.79 -35.81
N ALA A 323 -6.95 0.55 -36.32
CA ALA A 323 -6.45 -0.63 -35.63
C ALA A 323 -4.93 -0.62 -35.39
N ILE A 324 -4.16 0.06 -36.24
CA ILE A 324 -2.72 0.28 -36.01
C ILE A 324 -2.49 1.55 -35.20
N ALA A 325 -3.26 2.61 -35.46
CA ALA A 325 -3.08 3.88 -34.76
C ALA A 325 -3.31 3.77 -33.25
N LEU A 326 -4.29 2.96 -32.81
CA LEU A 326 -4.62 2.79 -31.40
C LEU A 326 -3.46 2.19 -30.57
N PRO A 327 -2.91 1.01 -30.88
CA PRO A 327 -1.79 0.47 -30.10
C PRO A 327 -0.53 1.34 -30.17
N VAL A 328 -0.27 1.99 -31.32
CA VAL A 328 0.86 2.94 -31.43
C VAL A 328 0.68 4.12 -30.49
N SER A 329 -0.53 4.70 -30.42
CA SER A 329 -0.83 5.80 -29.48
C SER A 329 -0.73 5.36 -28.04
N LEU A 330 -1.23 4.17 -27.68
CA LEU A 330 -1.13 3.63 -26.31
C LEU A 330 0.32 3.39 -25.91
N ILE A 331 1.12 2.75 -26.77
CA ILE A 331 2.54 2.51 -26.48
C ILE A 331 3.29 3.83 -26.32
N ALA A 332 3.03 4.81 -27.19
CA ALA A 332 3.64 6.12 -27.10
C ALA A 332 3.20 6.89 -25.84
N SER A 333 2.00 6.62 -25.31
CA SER A 333 1.53 7.21 -24.06
C SER A 333 2.35 6.77 -22.83
N PHE A 334 2.94 5.57 -22.84
CA PHE A 334 3.90 5.14 -21.79
C PHE A 334 5.16 6.02 -21.75
N LEU A 335 5.56 6.62 -22.88
CA LEU A 335 6.65 7.59 -22.89
C LEU A 335 6.31 8.81 -22.02
N GLY A 336 5.05 9.25 -22.02
CA GLY A 336 4.59 10.32 -21.15
C GLY A 336 4.71 9.97 -19.67
N LEU A 337 4.33 8.75 -19.29
CA LEU A 337 4.50 8.30 -17.91
C LEU A 337 5.97 8.36 -17.49
N TYR A 338 6.87 7.93 -18.35
CA TYR A 338 8.31 7.98 -18.11
C TYR A 338 8.84 9.41 -17.96
N ILE A 339 8.44 10.33 -18.84
CA ILE A 339 8.87 11.74 -18.81
C ILE A 339 8.40 12.45 -17.54
N PHE A 340 7.17 12.18 -17.11
CA PHE A 340 6.60 12.80 -15.91
C PHE A 340 6.91 12.03 -14.61
N GLY A 341 7.69 10.95 -14.68
CA GLY A 341 8.07 10.14 -13.51
C GLY A 341 6.87 9.45 -12.82
N LEU A 342 5.81 9.16 -13.58
CA LEU A 342 4.59 8.52 -13.06
C LEU A 342 4.75 7.01 -13.00
N SER A 343 4.19 6.40 -11.97
CA SER A 343 4.15 4.94 -11.81
C SER A 343 3.02 4.31 -12.61
N ILE A 344 3.20 3.06 -13.04
CA ILE A 344 2.11 2.25 -13.59
C ILE A 344 1.29 1.73 -12.40
N ASN A 345 0.15 2.35 -12.16
CA ASN A 345 -0.79 1.97 -11.11
C ASN A 345 -2.20 1.77 -11.70
N ILE A 346 -3.13 1.29 -10.87
CA ILE A 346 -4.50 0.97 -11.29
C ILE A 346 -5.20 2.21 -11.90
N PHE A 347 -5.00 3.41 -11.35
CA PHE A 347 -5.63 4.65 -11.84
C PHE A 347 -5.09 5.08 -13.21
N VAL A 348 -3.79 4.97 -13.42
CA VAL A 348 -3.15 5.22 -14.71
C VAL A 348 -3.59 4.20 -15.75
N LEU A 349 -3.70 2.92 -15.39
CA LEU A 349 -4.19 1.89 -16.30
C LEU A 349 -5.68 2.07 -16.62
N LEU A 350 -6.50 2.46 -15.67
CA LEU A 350 -7.90 2.83 -15.89
C LEU A 350 -8.02 4.03 -16.82
N SER A 351 -7.11 5.01 -16.71
CA SER A 351 -7.02 6.13 -17.66
C SER A 351 -6.80 5.66 -19.08
N PHE A 352 -5.98 4.64 -19.29
CA PHE A 352 -5.75 4.08 -20.62
C PHE A 352 -6.97 3.37 -21.18
N ILE A 353 -7.74 2.65 -20.35
CA ILE A 353 -9.04 2.08 -20.79
C ILE A 353 -9.97 3.19 -21.26
N LEU A 354 -10.08 4.27 -20.49
CA LEU A 354 -10.90 5.42 -20.86
C LEU A 354 -10.36 6.11 -22.12
N ALA A 355 -9.05 6.23 -22.23
CA ALA A 355 -8.38 6.84 -23.38
C ALA A 355 -8.62 6.07 -24.68
N ILE A 356 -8.83 4.74 -24.67
CA ILE A 356 -9.07 3.95 -25.89
C ILE A 356 -10.23 4.53 -26.71
N GLY A 357 -11.34 4.87 -26.05
CA GLY A 357 -12.49 5.49 -26.73
C GLY A 357 -12.14 6.82 -27.39
N ILE A 358 -11.45 7.69 -26.66
CA ILE A 358 -11.07 9.02 -27.11
C ILE A 358 -9.99 8.96 -28.21
N ILE A 359 -9.00 8.08 -28.05
CA ILE A 359 -7.89 7.88 -28.99
C ILE A 359 -8.40 7.41 -30.37
N THR A 360 -9.38 6.52 -30.37
CA THR A 360 -9.91 5.95 -31.63
C THR A 360 -10.71 6.95 -32.44
N ASP A 361 -11.40 7.89 -31.80
CA ASP A 361 -12.29 8.84 -32.49
C ASP A 361 -11.55 9.68 -33.54
N ASP A 362 -10.43 10.26 -33.22
CA ASP A 362 -9.63 11.07 -34.12
C ASP A 362 -9.18 10.29 -35.37
N SER A 363 -8.71 9.04 -35.13
CA SER A 363 -8.25 8.17 -36.23
C SER A 363 -9.41 7.68 -37.11
N VAL A 364 -10.59 7.44 -36.53
CA VAL A 364 -11.80 7.01 -37.26
C VAL A 364 -12.32 8.15 -38.10
N ILE A 365 -12.47 9.35 -37.54
CA ILE A 365 -12.93 10.56 -38.27
C ILE A 365 -11.99 10.88 -39.42
N MET A 366 -10.68 10.80 -39.18
CA MET A 366 -9.66 11.00 -40.22
C MET A 366 -9.81 9.97 -41.36
N THR A 367 -9.95 8.69 -40.98
CA THR A 367 -10.09 7.61 -41.96
C THR A 367 -11.38 7.70 -42.74
N ASP A 368 -12.52 8.05 -42.13
CA ASP A 368 -13.80 8.21 -42.77
C ASP A 368 -13.76 9.38 -43.78
N ALA A 369 -13.21 10.53 -43.39
CA ALA A 369 -13.08 11.68 -44.30
C ALA A 369 -12.24 11.39 -45.54
N ILE A 370 -11.15 10.64 -45.36
CA ILE A 370 -10.30 10.22 -46.49
C ILE A 370 -11.05 9.19 -47.37
N TYR A 371 -11.72 8.22 -46.72
CA TYR A 371 -12.42 7.15 -47.43
C TYR A 371 -13.58 7.66 -48.28
N ARG A 372 -14.38 8.60 -47.78
CA ARG A 372 -15.47 9.25 -48.57
C ARG A 372 -14.95 9.95 -49.82
N ARG A 373 -13.77 10.56 -49.76
CA ARG A 373 -13.14 11.18 -50.94
C ARG A 373 -12.69 10.15 -51.97
N ILE A 374 -12.17 9.00 -51.52
CA ILE A 374 -11.80 7.88 -52.38
C ILE A 374 -13.06 7.28 -53.06
N GLU A 375 -14.17 7.16 -52.34
CA GLU A 375 -15.45 6.72 -52.90
C GLU A 375 -15.97 7.68 -53.98
N ASN A 376 -15.74 9.01 -53.82
CA ASN A 376 -16.07 10.03 -54.79
C ASN A 376 -15.11 10.07 -55.99
N GLY A 377 -14.10 9.18 -56.05
CA GLY A 377 -13.24 9.00 -57.22
C GLY A 377 -11.88 9.70 -57.15
N GLU A 378 -11.53 10.35 -56.03
CA GLU A 378 -10.18 10.91 -55.85
C GLU A 378 -9.15 9.78 -55.65
N THR A 379 -7.91 10.00 -56.11
CA THR A 379 -6.82 9.06 -55.87
C THR A 379 -6.46 9.01 -54.35
N PRO A 380 -6.04 7.85 -53.81
CA PRO A 380 -5.79 7.71 -52.37
C PRO A 380 -4.86 8.78 -51.80
N LEU A 381 -3.81 9.16 -52.52
CA LEU A 381 -2.84 10.16 -52.06
C LEU A 381 -3.48 11.56 -51.98
N VAL A 382 -4.25 11.97 -53.00
CA VAL A 382 -4.93 13.26 -53.04
C VAL A 382 -6.06 13.31 -52.02
N ALA A 383 -6.81 12.22 -51.87
CA ALA A 383 -7.85 12.08 -50.87
C ALA A 383 -7.28 12.18 -49.43
N ALA A 384 -6.13 11.55 -49.17
CA ALA A 384 -5.46 11.66 -47.89
C ALA A 384 -5.02 13.09 -47.58
N TYR A 385 -4.40 13.79 -48.54
CA TYR A 385 -3.98 15.18 -48.36
C TYR A 385 -5.15 16.14 -48.11
N LYS A 386 -6.18 16.09 -48.98
CA LYS A 386 -7.34 16.97 -48.85
C LYS A 386 -8.21 16.63 -47.66
N GLY A 387 -8.39 15.33 -47.35
CA GLY A 387 -9.17 14.87 -46.22
C GLY A 387 -8.52 15.25 -44.88
N SER A 388 -7.21 15.06 -44.75
CA SER A 388 -6.48 15.47 -43.54
C SER A 388 -6.53 16.99 -43.35
N LYS A 389 -6.32 17.79 -44.39
CA LYS A 389 -6.39 19.25 -44.32
C LYS A 389 -7.79 19.74 -43.87
N GLN A 390 -8.85 19.08 -44.32
CA GLN A 390 -10.23 19.44 -43.97
C GLN A 390 -10.54 19.23 -42.47
N ILE A 391 -9.98 18.18 -41.86
CA ILE A 391 -10.33 17.76 -40.50
C ILE A 391 -9.26 18.13 -39.46
N SER A 392 -8.03 18.46 -39.88
CA SER A 392 -6.93 18.74 -38.97
C SER A 392 -7.26 19.80 -37.93
N PHE A 393 -7.93 20.88 -38.32
CA PHE A 393 -8.34 21.94 -37.39
C PHE A 393 -9.32 21.42 -36.33
N ALA A 394 -10.30 20.60 -36.73
CA ALA A 394 -11.27 20.02 -35.80
C ALA A 394 -10.58 19.08 -34.78
N ILE A 395 -9.66 18.22 -35.22
CA ILE A 395 -8.90 17.33 -34.35
C ILE A 395 -8.07 18.14 -33.35
N VAL A 396 -7.34 19.15 -33.78
CA VAL A 396 -6.55 19.99 -32.86
C VAL A 396 -7.45 20.72 -31.87
N ALA A 397 -8.59 21.25 -32.33
CA ALA A 397 -9.53 21.94 -31.45
C ALA A 397 -10.13 21.00 -30.40
N THR A 398 -10.57 19.78 -30.78
CA THR A 398 -11.10 18.78 -29.85
C THR A 398 -10.04 18.33 -28.85
N THR A 399 -8.80 18.12 -29.30
CA THR A 399 -7.66 17.78 -28.42
C THR A 399 -7.43 18.85 -27.36
N LEU A 400 -7.37 20.13 -27.76
CA LEU A 400 -7.18 21.24 -26.82
C LEU A 400 -8.32 21.35 -25.80
N ILE A 401 -9.57 21.16 -26.26
CA ILE A 401 -10.74 21.17 -25.38
C ILE A 401 -10.65 20.01 -24.35
N LEU A 402 -10.33 18.81 -24.79
CA LEU A 402 -10.22 17.66 -23.91
C LEU A 402 -9.08 17.83 -22.87
N VAL A 403 -7.92 18.30 -23.31
CA VAL A 403 -6.81 18.61 -22.39
C VAL A 403 -7.23 19.69 -21.38
N ALA A 404 -7.91 20.75 -21.84
CA ALA A 404 -8.40 21.82 -20.96
C ALA A 404 -9.43 21.33 -19.92
N VAL A 405 -10.21 20.29 -20.23
CA VAL A 405 -11.16 19.67 -19.28
C VAL A 405 -10.44 18.87 -18.19
N PHE A 406 -9.34 18.18 -18.52
CA PHE A 406 -8.57 17.40 -17.55
C PHE A 406 -7.55 18.21 -16.76
N LEU A 407 -7.10 19.35 -17.28
CA LEU A 407 -6.10 20.21 -16.65
C LEU A 407 -6.44 20.64 -15.20
N PRO A 408 -7.68 21.03 -14.86
CA PRO A 408 -8.04 21.42 -13.50
C PRO A 408 -7.85 20.30 -12.46
N LEU A 409 -7.94 19.03 -12.86
CA LEU A 409 -7.74 17.89 -11.95
C LEU A 409 -6.30 17.83 -11.38
N ILE A 410 -5.34 18.43 -12.10
CA ILE A 410 -3.93 18.48 -11.66
C ILE A 410 -3.74 19.37 -10.44
N PHE A 411 -4.63 20.35 -10.25
CA PHE A 411 -4.56 21.36 -9.18
C PHE A 411 -5.41 21.02 -7.95
N ILE A 412 -6.06 19.86 -7.94
CA ILE A 412 -6.79 19.39 -6.76
C ILE A 412 -5.77 19.04 -5.67
N GLU A 413 -5.99 19.55 -4.46
CA GLU A 413 -5.15 19.28 -3.29
C GLU A 413 -5.62 18.05 -2.50
N GLY A 414 -4.75 17.54 -1.63
CA GLY A 414 -5.05 16.42 -0.75
C GLY A 414 -4.84 15.04 -1.39
N ILE A 415 -5.27 14.00 -0.67
CA ILE A 415 -5.12 12.59 -1.10
C ILE A 415 -5.84 12.35 -2.44
N SER A 416 -7.05 12.91 -2.60
CA SER A 416 -7.82 12.83 -3.84
C SER A 416 -7.07 13.47 -5.01
N GLY A 417 -6.42 14.61 -4.76
CA GLY A 417 -5.63 15.31 -5.76
C GLY A 417 -4.46 14.47 -6.27
N THR A 418 -3.78 13.77 -5.40
CA THR A 418 -2.68 12.88 -5.80
C THR A 418 -3.16 11.77 -6.73
N LEU A 419 -4.32 11.15 -6.44
CA LEU A 419 -4.89 10.09 -7.26
C LEU A 419 -5.33 10.60 -8.65
N PHE A 420 -6.05 11.73 -8.69
CA PHE A 420 -6.56 12.28 -9.93
C PHE A 420 -5.50 12.99 -10.80
N ARG A 421 -4.44 13.50 -10.17
CA ARG A 421 -3.33 14.16 -10.86
C ARG A 421 -2.63 13.22 -11.83
N GLU A 422 -2.26 12.01 -11.39
CA GLU A 422 -1.62 11.02 -12.26
C GLU A 422 -2.55 10.60 -13.42
N THR A 423 -3.84 10.38 -13.12
CA THR A 423 -4.88 10.07 -14.11
C THR A 423 -5.00 11.19 -15.15
N ALA A 424 -5.08 12.45 -14.71
CA ALA A 424 -5.25 13.61 -15.60
C ALA A 424 -4.03 13.81 -16.52
N ILE A 425 -2.82 13.65 -16.00
CA ILE A 425 -1.59 13.75 -16.80
C ILE A 425 -1.54 12.60 -17.82
N ALA A 426 -1.81 11.37 -17.40
CA ALA A 426 -1.80 10.20 -18.29
C ALA A 426 -2.82 10.33 -19.43
N LEU A 427 -4.06 10.75 -19.10
CA LEU A 427 -5.11 11.01 -20.11
C LEU A 427 -4.72 12.14 -21.06
N SER A 428 -4.34 13.30 -20.52
CA SER A 428 -3.99 14.46 -21.34
C SER A 428 -2.85 14.16 -22.32
N PHE A 429 -1.81 13.47 -21.83
CA PHE A 429 -0.71 13.08 -22.69
C PHE A 429 -1.13 12.07 -23.75
N SER A 430 -1.97 11.08 -23.40
CA SER A 430 -2.50 10.09 -24.33
C SER A 430 -3.32 10.73 -25.44
N ILE A 431 -4.14 11.74 -25.12
CA ILE A 431 -4.95 12.48 -26.08
C ILE A 431 -4.06 13.28 -27.04
N VAL A 432 -3.02 13.96 -26.53
CA VAL A 432 -2.07 14.71 -27.38
C VAL A 432 -1.33 13.78 -28.33
N VAL A 433 -0.84 12.64 -27.83
CA VAL A 433 -0.16 11.63 -28.67
C VAL A 433 -1.11 11.06 -29.71
N SER A 434 -2.36 10.77 -29.35
CA SER A 434 -3.38 10.27 -30.28
C SER A 434 -3.62 11.24 -31.42
N SER A 435 -3.80 12.51 -31.11
CA SER A 435 -4.00 13.56 -32.11
C SER A 435 -2.80 13.64 -33.06
N PHE A 436 -1.58 13.56 -32.53
CA PHE A 436 -0.38 13.54 -33.39
C PHE A 436 -0.36 12.31 -34.31
N VAL A 437 -0.70 11.13 -33.82
CA VAL A 437 -0.78 9.90 -34.60
C VAL A 437 -1.90 9.98 -35.63
N ALA A 438 -3.07 10.53 -35.27
CA ALA A 438 -4.20 10.72 -36.18
C ALA A 438 -3.88 11.69 -37.31
N LEU A 439 -3.09 12.73 -37.06
CA LEU A 439 -2.70 13.72 -38.05
C LEU A 439 -1.53 13.29 -38.93
N THR A 440 -0.71 12.34 -38.51
CA THR A 440 0.49 11.91 -39.25
C THR A 440 0.36 10.48 -39.78
N LEU A 441 0.23 9.50 -38.87
CA LEU A 441 0.22 8.09 -39.22
C LEU A 441 -1.06 7.68 -39.94
N SER A 442 -2.24 8.16 -39.51
CA SER A 442 -3.51 7.75 -40.09
C SER A 442 -3.64 8.19 -41.55
N PRO A 443 -3.34 9.43 -42.00
CA PRO A 443 -3.33 9.79 -43.39
C PRO A 443 -2.33 9.01 -44.24
N MET A 444 -1.14 8.75 -43.70
CA MET A 444 -0.12 7.96 -44.37
C MET A 444 -0.58 6.52 -44.63
N LEU A 445 -1.11 5.86 -43.60
CA LEU A 445 -1.66 4.50 -43.72
C LEU A 445 -2.87 4.49 -44.66
N ALA A 446 -3.77 5.49 -44.56
CA ALA A 446 -4.94 5.63 -45.41
C ALA A 446 -4.55 5.74 -46.88
N SER A 447 -3.53 6.55 -47.22
CA SER A 447 -3.03 6.70 -48.59
C SER A 447 -2.52 5.41 -49.23
N LYS A 448 -2.02 4.47 -48.39
CA LYS A 448 -1.43 3.19 -48.85
C LYS A 448 -2.41 2.03 -48.84
N PHE A 449 -3.31 1.96 -47.86
CA PHE A 449 -4.18 0.81 -47.65
C PHE A 449 -5.61 0.99 -48.17
N LEU A 450 -6.10 2.25 -48.31
CA LEU A 450 -7.44 2.53 -48.75
C LEU A 450 -7.55 2.56 -50.28
N TYR A 451 -8.57 1.88 -50.79
CA TYR A 451 -8.95 1.94 -52.22
C TYR A 451 -10.45 1.69 -52.36
N LYS A 452 -11.01 2.13 -53.50
CA LYS A 452 -12.43 1.95 -53.79
C LYS A 452 -12.77 0.46 -53.96
N LYS A 453 -13.69 -0.05 -53.14
CA LYS A 453 -14.14 -1.44 -53.20
C LYS A 453 -15.36 -1.57 -54.11
N LYS A 454 -15.34 -2.55 -55.03
CA LYS A 454 -16.41 -2.76 -56.03
C LYS A 454 -17.63 -3.51 -55.49
N SER A 455 -17.56 -4.19 -54.33
CA SER A 455 -18.68 -4.97 -53.81
C SER A 455 -18.61 -5.06 -52.28
N LYS A 456 -19.74 -4.82 -51.61
CA LYS A 456 -19.90 -4.97 -50.14
C LYS A 456 -20.47 -6.36 -49.83
N LYS A 457 -20.04 -6.97 -48.71
CA LYS A 457 -20.59 -8.27 -48.26
C LYS A 457 -22.07 -8.11 -47.86
N ILE A 458 -22.88 -9.14 -48.10
CA ILE A 458 -24.33 -9.18 -47.83
C ILE A 458 -24.67 -8.78 -46.37
N PHE A 459 -23.86 -9.19 -45.41
CA PHE A 459 -24.04 -8.84 -43.99
C PHE A 459 -23.93 -7.33 -43.74
N ILE A 460 -22.96 -6.67 -44.38
CA ILE A 460 -22.77 -5.21 -44.27
C ILE A 460 -23.91 -4.45 -44.91
N GLN A 461 -24.43 -4.94 -46.06
CA GLN A 461 -25.58 -4.35 -46.71
C GLN A 461 -26.86 -4.43 -45.84
N LYS A 462 -27.06 -5.52 -45.10
CA LYS A 462 -28.16 -5.64 -44.12
C LYS A 462 -28.00 -4.63 -42.97
N PHE A 463 -26.81 -4.50 -42.45
CA PHE A 463 -26.49 -3.54 -41.37
C PHE A 463 -26.73 -2.08 -41.85
N GLU A 464 -26.21 -1.72 -43.04
CA GLU A 464 -26.44 -0.41 -43.64
C GLU A 464 -27.93 -0.11 -43.85
N LYS A 465 -28.72 -1.11 -44.23
CA LYS A 465 -30.17 -0.93 -44.40
C LYS A 465 -30.87 -0.66 -43.05
N ILE A 466 -30.48 -1.38 -42.00
CA ILE A 466 -31.01 -1.13 -40.64
C ILE A 466 -30.64 0.27 -40.18
N PHE A 467 -29.38 0.66 -40.36
CA PHE A 467 -28.89 1.98 -39.98
C PHE A 467 -29.51 3.11 -40.79
N SER A 468 -29.72 2.93 -42.11
CA SER A 468 -30.42 3.85 -42.98
C SER A 468 -31.88 4.06 -42.57
N ASN A 469 -32.58 3.00 -42.14
CA ASN A 469 -33.94 3.13 -41.61
C ASN A 469 -33.97 3.91 -40.31
N PHE A 470 -32.99 3.65 -39.41
CA PHE A 470 -32.83 4.43 -38.18
C PHE A 470 -32.51 5.91 -38.46
N ALA A 471 -31.64 6.17 -39.42
CA ALA A 471 -31.32 7.55 -39.85
C ALA A 471 -32.53 8.30 -40.38
N LYS A 472 -33.41 7.65 -41.18
CA LYS A 472 -34.68 8.23 -41.64
C LYS A 472 -35.62 8.53 -40.47
N PHE A 473 -35.77 7.59 -39.54
CA PHE A 473 -36.58 7.80 -38.34
C PHE A 473 -36.04 8.98 -37.50
N TYR A 474 -34.73 9.09 -37.35
CA TYR A 474 -34.10 10.24 -36.71
C TYR A 474 -34.38 11.55 -37.42
N GLU A 475 -34.24 11.59 -38.77
CA GLU A 475 -34.50 12.75 -39.60
C GLU A 475 -35.95 13.23 -39.45
N GLU A 476 -36.92 12.32 -39.58
CA GLU A 476 -38.36 12.64 -39.41
C GLU A 476 -38.66 13.15 -37.98
N THR A 477 -38.06 12.54 -37.00
CA THR A 477 -38.22 12.95 -35.59
C THR A 477 -37.60 14.31 -35.35
N LEU A 478 -36.40 14.57 -35.89
CA LEU A 478 -35.71 15.84 -35.76
C LEU A 478 -36.50 17.00 -36.39
N VAL A 479 -37.02 16.81 -37.62
CA VAL A 479 -37.86 17.80 -38.27
C VAL A 479 -39.09 18.14 -37.45
N ASN A 480 -39.75 17.13 -36.87
CA ASN A 480 -40.92 17.32 -36.02
C ASN A 480 -40.57 18.06 -34.70
N ILE A 481 -39.40 17.81 -34.15
CA ILE A 481 -38.93 18.41 -32.90
C ILE A 481 -38.52 19.88 -33.12
N ILE A 482 -37.79 20.18 -34.19
CA ILE A 482 -37.36 21.55 -34.53
C ILE A 482 -38.55 22.49 -34.60
N ASN A 483 -39.67 22.03 -35.11
CA ASN A 483 -40.90 22.81 -35.21
C ASN A 483 -41.66 23.02 -33.90
N LYS A 484 -41.25 22.29 -32.82
CA LYS A 484 -41.89 22.33 -31.48
C LYS A 484 -40.96 22.86 -30.39
N THR A 485 -40.28 23.96 -30.65
CA THR A 485 -39.26 24.55 -29.75
C THR A 485 -39.72 24.72 -28.31
N LYS A 486 -40.96 25.15 -28.05
CA LYS A 486 -41.49 25.31 -26.70
C LYS A 486 -41.58 24.00 -25.92
N SER A 487 -42.01 22.91 -26.57
CA SER A 487 -42.10 21.58 -25.95
C SER A 487 -40.70 21.01 -25.64
N VAL A 488 -39.73 21.25 -26.53
CA VAL A 488 -38.33 20.83 -26.34
C VAL A 488 -37.72 21.59 -25.18
N SER A 489 -37.89 22.89 -25.11
CA SER A 489 -37.37 23.68 -23.96
C SER A 489 -37.98 23.22 -22.64
N PHE A 490 -39.29 22.95 -22.61
CA PHE A 490 -39.93 22.41 -21.39
C PHE A 490 -39.34 21.05 -20.98
N PHE A 491 -39.12 20.14 -21.95
CA PHE A 491 -38.54 18.82 -21.67
C PHE A 491 -37.10 18.92 -21.15
N ILE A 492 -36.29 19.83 -21.73
CA ILE A 492 -34.91 20.07 -21.25
C ILE A 492 -34.92 20.56 -19.80
N VAL A 493 -35.81 21.53 -19.48
CA VAL A 493 -35.93 22.03 -18.11
C VAL A 493 -36.34 20.92 -17.16
N CYS A 494 -37.31 20.06 -17.51
CA CYS A 494 -37.70 18.92 -16.73
C CYS A 494 -36.53 17.94 -16.48
N ILE A 495 -35.73 17.63 -17.49
CA ILE A 495 -34.54 16.78 -17.38
C ILE A 495 -33.55 17.41 -16.39
N ILE A 496 -33.28 18.70 -16.48
CA ILE A 496 -32.37 19.40 -15.59
C ILE A 496 -32.85 19.31 -14.13
N ILE A 497 -34.15 19.57 -13.90
CA ILE A 497 -34.76 19.48 -12.56
C ILE A 497 -34.63 18.05 -12.00
N VAL A 498 -34.99 17.03 -12.80
CA VAL A 498 -34.86 15.63 -12.40
C VAL A 498 -33.40 15.26 -12.11
N SER A 499 -32.46 15.72 -12.93
CA SER A 499 -31.03 15.46 -12.73
C SER A 499 -30.50 16.07 -11.41
N VAL A 500 -30.89 17.31 -11.11
CA VAL A 500 -30.52 17.98 -9.86
C VAL A 500 -31.13 17.26 -8.66
N LEU A 501 -32.39 16.82 -8.76
CA LEU A 501 -33.05 16.02 -7.75
C LEU A 501 -32.32 14.67 -7.50
N LEU A 502 -32.00 13.95 -8.55
CA LEU A 502 -31.27 12.68 -8.45
C LEU A 502 -29.88 12.85 -7.84
N LEU A 503 -29.17 13.93 -8.19
CA LEU A 503 -27.88 14.27 -7.59
C LEU A 503 -27.98 14.50 -6.07
N SER A 504 -29.09 15.05 -5.57
CA SER A 504 -29.28 15.28 -4.14
C SER A 504 -29.50 13.97 -3.36
N PHE A 505 -30.02 12.93 -4.00
CA PHE A 505 -30.25 11.61 -3.39
C PHE A 505 -29.04 10.64 -3.57
N SER A 506 -28.07 11.00 -4.42
CA SER A 506 -26.89 10.17 -4.66
C SER A 506 -25.99 10.15 -3.43
N LYS A 507 -25.52 8.96 -3.06
CA LYS A 507 -24.48 8.82 -2.02
C LYS A 507 -23.20 9.50 -2.48
N LYS A 508 -22.56 10.22 -1.57
CA LYS A 508 -21.30 10.92 -1.81
C LYS A 508 -20.17 10.13 -1.18
N GLU A 509 -19.48 9.36 -1.97
CA GLU A 509 -18.33 8.55 -1.57
C GLU A 509 -17.14 8.89 -2.46
N LEU A 510 -15.93 8.89 -1.90
CA LEU A 510 -14.71 9.16 -2.64
C LEU A 510 -14.34 7.98 -3.54
N LEU A 511 -14.45 6.77 -3.01
CA LEU A 511 -14.19 5.51 -3.70
C LEU A 511 -15.31 4.52 -3.33
N PRO A 512 -15.80 3.72 -4.29
CA PRO A 512 -16.75 2.66 -3.98
C PRO A 512 -16.10 1.62 -3.07
N MET A 513 -16.92 0.95 -2.26
CA MET A 513 -16.45 -0.16 -1.43
C MET A 513 -16.01 -1.31 -2.35
N GLU A 514 -14.77 -1.74 -2.18
CA GLU A 514 -14.18 -2.85 -2.94
C GLU A 514 -14.16 -4.11 -2.08
N ASP A 515 -14.57 -5.23 -2.66
CA ASP A 515 -14.33 -6.54 -2.08
C ASP A 515 -12.91 -7.00 -2.44
N ARG A 516 -12.04 -7.06 -1.41
CA ARG A 516 -10.64 -7.48 -1.55
C ARG A 516 -10.43 -8.95 -1.18
N GLY A 517 -11.50 -9.68 -0.89
CA GLY A 517 -11.42 -11.07 -0.44
C GLY A 517 -10.70 -11.23 0.92
N ALA A 518 -10.65 -10.15 1.72
CA ALA A 518 -10.00 -10.13 3.02
C ALA A 518 -10.79 -9.27 4.01
N TYR A 519 -10.99 -9.80 5.20
CA TYR A 519 -11.63 -9.10 6.31
C TYR A 519 -10.58 -8.76 7.37
N LEU A 520 -10.62 -7.55 7.90
CA LEU A 520 -9.87 -7.15 9.09
C LEU A 520 -10.89 -6.89 10.20
N ILE A 521 -10.86 -7.73 11.22
CA ILE A 521 -11.68 -7.55 12.42
C ILE A 521 -10.75 -7.03 13.52
N ILE A 522 -11.08 -5.87 14.08
CA ILE A 522 -10.38 -5.30 15.22
C ILE A 522 -11.32 -5.41 16.41
N GLY A 523 -10.94 -6.24 17.39
CA GLY A 523 -11.66 -6.38 18.64
C GLY A 523 -10.89 -5.71 19.76
N SER A 524 -11.61 -5.05 20.67
CA SER A 524 -11.08 -4.56 21.94
C SER A 524 -11.96 -5.06 23.06
N THR A 525 -11.36 -5.42 24.18
CA THR A 525 -12.03 -5.77 25.42
C THR A 525 -12.01 -4.57 26.37
N ASP A 526 -12.81 -4.64 27.44
CA ASP A 526 -12.87 -3.58 28.44
C ASP A 526 -11.51 -3.40 29.14
N GLU A 527 -11.27 -2.19 29.62
CA GLU A 527 -10.05 -1.84 30.34
C GLU A 527 -9.90 -2.75 31.57
N GLY A 528 -8.69 -3.29 31.75
CA GLY A 528 -8.40 -4.24 32.85
C GLY A 528 -8.59 -5.72 32.48
N SER A 529 -9.08 -6.04 31.27
CA SER A 529 -9.20 -7.41 30.81
C SER A 529 -7.83 -8.10 30.70
N SER A 530 -7.76 -9.39 31.06
CA SER A 530 -6.54 -10.17 30.89
C SER A 530 -6.25 -10.49 29.42
N PHE A 531 -4.98 -10.81 29.12
CA PHE A 531 -4.59 -11.22 27.77
C PHE A 531 -5.30 -12.51 27.35
N GLU A 532 -5.40 -13.48 28.24
CA GLU A 532 -6.06 -14.76 28.00
C GLU A 532 -7.53 -14.57 27.70
N TYR A 533 -8.24 -13.73 28.47
CA TYR A 533 -9.64 -13.42 28.23
C TYR A 533 -9.83 -12.79 26.83
N THR A 534 -8.99 -11.82 26.48
CA THR A 534 -9.04 -11.17 25.15
C THR A 534 -8.76 -12.17 24.02
N GLN A 535 -7.79 -13.07 24.22
CA GLN A 535 -7.46 -14.11 23.25
C GLN A 535 -8.63 -15.08 23.04
N ASP A 536 -9.26 -15.53 24.11
CA ASP A 536 -10.38 -16.49 24.04
C ASP A 536 -11.60 -15.85 23.37
N CYS A 537 -11.90 -14.60 23.67
CA CYS A 537 -12.98 -13.85 22.99
C CYS A 537 -12.71 -13.70 21.48
N LEU A 538 -11.48 -13.38 21.07
CA LEU A 538 -11.11 -13.25 19.67
C LEU A 538 -11.13 -14.59 18.92
N LEU A 539 -10.72 -15.68 19.56
CA LEU A 539 -10.77 -17.01 18.95
C LEU A 539 -12.22 -17.47 18.76
N TYR A 540 -13.07 -17.25 19.75
CA TYR A 540 -14.50 -17.59 19.64
C TYR A 540 -15.20 -16.81 18.51
N THR A 541 -14.90 -15.51 18.37
CA THR A 541 -15.46 -14.70 17.27
C THR A 541 -14.94 -15.10 15.90
N SER A 542 -13.71 -15.58 15.78
CA SER A 542 -13.17 -16.07 14.51
C SER A 542 -13.80 -17.40 14.08
N ASP A 543 -14.03 -18.32 15.03
CA ASP A 543 -14.72 -19.59 14.78
C ASP A 543 -16.19 -19.39 14.39
N ALA A 544 -16.89 -18.44 15.02
CA ALA A 544 -18.26 -18.08 14.67
C ALA A 544 -18.37 -17.44 13.27
N ALA A 545 -17.35 -16.69 12.82
CA ALA A 545 -17.33 -16.14 11.47
C ALA A 545 -17.11 -17.22 10.39
N ASP A 546 -16.33 -18.26 10.68
CA ASP A 546 -16.12 -19.41 9.78
C ASP A 546 -17.40 -20.27 9.61
N ASP A 547 -18.22 -20.38 10.66
CA ASP A 547 -19.49 -21.12 10.60
C ASP A 547 -20.54 -20.41 9.73
N HIS A 548 -20.55 -19.09 9.65
CA HIS A 548 -21.44 -18.32 8.78
C HIS A 548 -21.09 -18.42 7.27
N HIS A 549 -19.90 -18.82 6.92
CA HIS A 549 -19.50 -19.06 5.51
C HIS A 549 -19.77 -20.49 5.03
N ARG A 550 -20.34 -21.35 5.87
CA ARG A 550 -20.73 -22.74 5.51
C ARG A 550 -22.20 -22.90 5.12
N VAL A 551 -22.97 -21.80 5.03
CA VAL A 551 -24.38 -21.82 4.57
C VAL A 551 -24.52 -21.24 3.18
#